data_d5551415f91dbd9768ea4a38ffd7f5fb
#
_entry.id   d5551415f91dbd9768ea4a38ffd7f5fb
#
_cell.length_a   1.000
_cell.length_b   1.000
_cell.length_c   1.000
_cell.angle_alpha   90.00
_cell.angle_beta   90.00
_cell.angle_gamma   90.00
#
_symmetry.space_group_name_H-M   'P 1'
#
loop_
_entity.id
_entity.type
_entity.pdbx_description
1 polymer ?
#
loop_
_entity_poly.entity_id
_entity_poly.type
_entity_poly.pdbx_seq_one_letter_code
_entity_poly.pdbx_strand_id
1 'polypeptide(L)'
;FSSVPIINAGDGAGQHPSQTLLDLYTIRQSMPLEGIKVGLLGDLRYGRTAHSLAYALSLYHATLYTLSPKGLELPCAITEELTEGGTAIIEHDDVSTIIRDLDVLYVTRIQRERFPDSASYFRVASSYRITPELLSGVKERLIVLHPLPRLDEIDPAQLDAAPPPAVHRHRHAAPVP
;
A
#
# COMPACT_ATOMS: atom_id res chain seq x y z
N PHE A 1 -5.66 -28.47 -17.35
CA PHE A 1 -6.85 -27.70 -16.98
C PHE A 1 -7.44 -28.29 -15.71
N SER A 2 -7.79 -27.46 -14.72
CA SER A 2 -8.42 -27.94 -13.46
C SER A 2 -9.92 -28.14 -13.67
N SER A 3 -10.46 -29.21 -13.08
CA SER A 3 -11.90 -29.44 -13.02
C SER A 3 -12.59 -28.81 -11.81
N VAL A 4 -11.82 -28.15 -10.95
CA VAL A 4 -12.29 -27.46 -9.75
C VAL A 4 -11.94 -25.97 -9.81
N PRO A 5 -12.68 -25.09 -9.12
CA PRO A 5 -12.32 -23.69 -9.00
C PRO A 5 -10.92 -23.51 -8.38
N ILE A 6 -10.13 -22.59 -8.95
CA ILE A 6 -8.80 -22.25 -8.42
C ILE A 6 -8.83 -20.78 -8.00
N ILE A 7 -8.38 -20.50 -6.79
CA ILE A 7 -8.22 -19.13 -6.26
C ILE A 7 -6.73 -18.84 -6.17
N ASN A 8 -6.27 -17.81 -6.91
CA ASN A 8 -4.90 -17.33 -6.80
C ASN A 8 -4.75 -16.53 -5.47
N ALA A 9 -4.00 -17.10 -4.53
CA ALA A 9 -3.64 -16.47 -3.27
C ALA A 9 -2.20 -15.94 -3.26
N GLY A 10 -1.65 -15.71 -4.44
CA GLY A 10 -0.32 -15.16 -4.68
C GLY A 10 0.56 -16.09 -5.51
N ASP A 11 1.16 -15.56 -6.56
CA ASP A 11 1.93 -16.28 -7.57
C ASP A 11 3.41 -15.81 -7.64
N GLY A 12 4.07 -15.79 -6.50
CA GLY A 12 5.46 -15.36 -6.42
C GLY A 12 5.62 -13.84 -6.47
N ALA A 13 6.30 -13.30 -7.48
CA ALA A 13 6.51 -11.85 -7.66
C ALA A 13 5.43 -11.20 -8.55
N GLY A 14 4.45 -11.95 -9.06
CA GLY A 14 3.42 -11.46 -9.98
C GLY A 14 2.27 -10.75 -9.25
N GLN A 15 1.21 -11.48 -8.95
CA GLN A 15 -0.05 -10.92 -8.46
C GLN A 15 -0.47 -11.51 -7.10
N HIS A 16 -1.37 -10.81 -6.41
CA HIS A 16 -1.99 -11.28 -5.17
C HIS A 16 -3.49 -10.92 -5.13
N PRO A 17 -4.33 -11.53 -5.98
CA PRO A 17 -5.73 -11.13 -6.12
C PRO A 17 -6.55 -11.23 -4.84
N SER A 18 -6.33 -12.26 -4.03
CA SER A 18 -7.05 -12.42 -2.76
C SER A 18 -6.73 -11.30 -1.75
N GLN A 19 -5.48 -10.81 -1.72
CA GLN A 19 -5.13 -9.64 -0.90
C GLN A 19 -5.81 -8.37 -1.43
N THR A 20 -5.81 -8.19 -2.74
CA THR A 20 -6.47 -7.04 -3.37
C THR A 20 -7.96 -6.98 -3.04
N LEU A 21 -8.67 -8.11 -3.09
CA LEU A 21 -10.09 -8.15 -2.70
C LEU A 21 -10.29 -7.78 -1.23
N LEU A 22 -9.39 -8.21 -0.36
CA LEU A 22 -9.41 -7.84 1.06
C LEU A 22 -9.17 -6.35 1.27
N ASP A 23 -8.20 -5.77 0.55
CA ASP A 23 -7.88 -4.34 0.60
C ASP A 23 -9.07 -3.50 0.11
N LEU A 24 -9.62 -3.81 -1.06
CA LEU A 24 -10.80 -3.13 -1.62
C LEU A 24 -12.01 -3.23 -0.68
N TYR A 25 -12.25 -4.40 -0.11
CA TYR A 25 -13.33 -4.59 0.85
C TYR A 25 -13.14 -3.69 2.07
N THR A 26 -11.92 -3.64 2.61
CA THR A 26 -11.59 -2.82 3.79
C THR A 26 -11.80 -1.32 3.50
N ILE A 27 -11.32 -0.83 2.35
CA ILE A 27 -11.53 0.56 1.94
C ILE A 27 -13.03 0.85 1.81
N ARG A 28 -13.77 -0.02 1.12
CA ARG A 28 -15.21 0.15 0.86
C ARG A 28 -16.05 0.20 2.13
N GLN A 29 -15.62 -0.41 3.25
CA GLN A 29 -16.31 -0.29 4.53
C GLN A 29 -16.27 1.14 5.10
N SER A 30 -15.32 1.94 4.68
CA SER A 30 -15.09 3.29 5.21
C SER A 30 -15.43 4.40 4.21
N MET A 31 -15.30 4.13 2.90
CA MET A 31 -15.55 5.13 1.84
C MET A 31 -15.84 4.47 0.49
N PRO A 32 -16.47 5.20 -0.46
CA PRO A 32 -16.57 4.77 -1.85
C PRO A 32 -15.20 4.59 -2.47
N LEU A 33 -15.04 3.63 -3.40
CA LEU A 33 -13.78 3.39 -4.10
C LEU A 33 -13.54 4.38 -5.26
N GLU A 34 -14.60 5.01 -5.75
CA GLU A 34 -14.54 5.87 -6.93
C GLU A 34 -13.77 7.16 -6.67
N GLY A 35 -12.77 7.43 -7.51
CA GLY A 35 -12.02 8.69 -7.54
C GLY A 35 -11.16 8.96 -6.31
N ILE A 36 -10.90 7.96 -5.45
CA ILE A 36 -10.08 8.15 -4.24
C ILE A 36 -8.62 8.40 -4.58
N LYS A 37 -7.92 9.07 -3.68
CA LYS A 37 -6.48 9.32 -3.75
C LYS A 37 -5.73 8.32 -2.88
N VAL A 38 -4.94 7.46 -3.51
CA VAL A 38 -4.24 6.37 -2.84
C VAL A 38 -2.75 6.53 -2.96
N GLY A 39 -2.05 6.62 -1.83
CA GLY A 39 -0.59 6.56 -1.77
C GLY A 39 -0.11 5.12 -1.64
N LEU A 40 0.73 4.67 -2.55
CA LEU A 40 1.45 3.40 -2.50
C LEU A 40 2.86 3.67 -2.01
N LEU A 41 3.20 3.20 -0.80
CA LEU A 41 4.45 3.55 -0.11
C LEU A 41 5.32 2.30 0.13
N GLY A 42 6.61 2.36 -0.21
CA GLY A 42 7.61 1.36 0.13
C GLY A 42 8.26 0.67 -1.07
N ASP A 43 8.45 -0.66 -1.01
CA ASP A 43 8.99 -1.44 -2.13
C ASP A 43 7.89 -1.72 -3.16
N LEU A 44 7.80 -0.86 -4.17
CA LEU A 44 6.80 -0.99 -5.23
C LEU A 44 7.30 -1.86 -6.39
N ARG A 45 8.60 -2.11 -6.48
CA ARG A 45 9.19 -2.92 -7.56
C ARG A 45 8.85 -4.40 -7.41
N TYR A 46 8.89 -4.91 -6.19
CA TYR A 46 8.68 -6.33 -5.88
C TYR A 46 7.39 -6.56 -5.07
N GLY A 47 6.66 -5.48 -4.80
CA GLY A 47 5.44 -5.47 -4.00
C GLY A 47 4.22 -5.96 -4.79
N ARG A 48 4.10 -7.28 -5.04
CA ARG A 48 2.96 -7.86 -5.79
C ARG A 48 1.59 -7.41 -5.30
N THR A 49 1.45 -7.11 -4.00
CA THR A 49 0.20 -6.62 -3.43
C THR A 49 -0.10 -5.19 -3.89
N ALA A 50 0.92 -4.34 -4.00
CA ALA A 50 0.78 -3.00 -4.55
C ALA A 50 0.47 -3.03 -6.06
N HIS A 51 1.09 -3.96 -6.82
CA HIS A 51 0.78 -4.15 -8.24
C HIS A 51 -0.70 -4.49 -8.44
N SER A 52 -1.17 -5.54 -7.77
CA SER A 52 -2.56 -5.99 -7.89
C SER A 52 -3.55 -4.93 -7.43
N LEU A 53 -3.22 -4.19 -6.36
CA LEU A 53 -4.07 -3.13 -5.85
C LEU A 53 -4.12 -1.95 -6.84
N ALA A 54 -3.00 -1.58 -7.48
CA ALA A 54 -2.96 -0.53 -8.49
C ALA A 54 -3.87 -0.85 -9.68
N TYR A 55 -3.79 -2.08 -10.21
CA TYR A 55 -4.71 -2.54 -11.27
C TYR A 55 -6.17 -2.52 -10.83
N ALA A 56 -6.48 -2.95 -9.63
CA ALA A 56 -7.85 -2.97 -9.15
C ALA A 56 -8.42 -1.55 -8.93
N LEU A 57 -7.60 -0.63 -8.42
CA LEU A 57 -8.00 0.76 -8.19
C LEU A 57 -8.17 1.55 -9.49
N SER A 58 -7.46 1.18 -10.56
CA SER A 58 -7.63 1.80 -11.87
C SER A 58 -9.06 1.64 -12.40
N LEU A 59 -9.74 0.54 -12.06
CA LEU A 59 -11.14 0.30 -12.43
C LEU A 59 -12.13 1.25 -11.75
N TYR A 60 -11.68 1.96 -10.71
CA TYR A 60 -12.47 2.93 -9.94
C TYR A 60 -11.99 4.35 -10.15
N HIS A 61 -11.22 4.63 -11.20
CA HIS A 61 -10.69 5.97 -11.51
C HIS A 61 -9.94 6.63 -10.35
N ALA A 62 -9.29 5.82 -9.51
CA ALA A 62 -8.46 6.31 -8.41
C ALA A 62 -7.23 7.05 -8.95
N THR A 63 -6.77 8.07 -8.22
CA THR A 63 -5.46 8.69 -8.44
C THR A 63 -4.42 7.99 -7.58
N LEU A 64 -3.36 7.47 -8.18
CA LEU A 64 -2.29 6.75 -7.50
C LEU A 64 -1.09 7.68 -7.30
N TYR A 65 -0.64 7.80 -6.07
CA TYR A 65 0.60 8.45 -5.69
C TYR A 65 1.61 7.37 -5.34
N THR A 66 2.74 7.33 -6.03
CA THR A 66 3.79 6.34 -5.77
C THR A 66 4.95 6.98 -5.02
N LEU A 67 5.34 6.33 -3.91
CA LEU A 67 6.39 6.79 -3.01
C LEU A 67 7.30 5.61 -2.70
N SER A 68 8.43 5.56 -3.36
CA SER A 68 9.38 4.46 -3.23
C SER A 68 10.83 4.94 -3.19
N PRO A 69 11.71 4.20 -2.51
CA PRO A 69 13.13 4.44 -2.61
C PRO A 69 13.62 4.26 -4.04
N LYS A 70 14.65 5.00 -4.40
CA LYS A 70 15.31 4.87 -5.70
C LYS A 70 15.71 3.42 -5.98
N GLY A 71 15.29 2.90 -7.12
CA GLY A 71 15.50 1.51 -7.56
C GLY A 71 14.40 0.53 -7.09
N LEU A 72 13.42 1.01 -6.30
CA LEU A 72 12.25 0.24 -5.85
C LEU A 72 10.92 0.82 -6.36
N GLU A 73 10.99 1.63 -7.43
CA GLU A 73 9.85 2.26 -8.08
C GLU A 73 8.88 1.21 -8.67
N LEU A 74 7.65 1.62 -8.90
CA LEU A 74 6.68 0.79 -9.61
C LEU A 74 7.23 0.44 -11.01
N PRO A 75 7.19 -0.82 -11.44
CA PRO A 75 7.71 -1.22 -12.75
C PRO A 75 7.12 -0.38 -13.90
N CYS A 76 7.97 0.12 -14.79
CA CYS A 76 7.56 0.95 -15.92
C CYS A 76 6.42 0.32 -16.73
N ALA A 77 6.47 -0.99 -16.96
CA ALA A 77 5.42 -1.69 -17.68
C ALA A 77 4.03 -1.56 -17.02
N ILE A 78 3.97 -1.56 -15.68
CA ILE A 78 2.72 -1.36 -14.94
C ILE A 78 2.29 0.10 -15.02
N THR A 79 3.23 1.03 -14.84
CA THR A 79 2.95 2.48 -14.93
C THR A 79 2.43 2.86 -16.32
N GLU A 80 3.08 2.38 -17.37
CA GLU A 80 2.69 2.62 -18.76
C GLU A 80 1.29 2.07 -19.04
N GLU A 81 1.05 0.79 -18.73
CA GLU A 81 -0.25 0.13 -18.95
C GLU A 81 -1.40 0.87 -18.22
N LEU A 82 -1.20 1.22 -16.96
CA LEU A 82 -2.22 1.91 -16.18
C LEU A 82 -2.46 3.34 -16.69
N THR A 83 -1.41 4.05 -17.10
CA THR A 83 -1.51 5.40 -17.63
C THR A 83 -2.18 5.41 -19.00
N GLU A 84 -1.85 4.47 -19.88
CA GLU A 84 -2.55 4.27 -21.17
C GLU A 84 -4.04 3.94 -20.94
N GLY A 85 -4.35 3.21 -19.88
CA GLY A 85 -5.72 2.95 -19.42
C GLY A 85 -6.43 4.16 -18.80
N GLY A 86 -5.77 5.32 -18.71
CA GLY A 86 -6.35 6.57 -18.18
C GLY A 86 -6.21 6.76 -16.68
N THR A 87 -5.43 5.94 -15.98
CA THR A 87 -5.16 6.11 -14.55
C THR A 87 -4.12 7.19 -14.31
N ALA A 88 -4.43 8.17 -13.45
CA ALA A 88 -3.47 9.17 -13.03
C ALA A 88 -2.47 8.55 -12.03
N ILE A 89 -1.19 8.50 -12.40
CA ILE A 89 -0.08 8.07 -11.54
C ILE A 89 0.87 9.24 -11.35
N ILE A 90 1.16 9.58 -10.09
CA ILE A 90 1.98 10.73 -9.72
C ILE A 90 3.08 10.25 -8.79
N GLU A 91 4.33 10.39 -9.22
CA GLU A 91 5.49 10.03 -8.39
C GLU A 91 5.82 11.15 -7.40
N HIS A 92 6.15 10.76 -6.18
CA HIS A 92 6.60 11.65 -5.12
C HIS A 92 7.77 11.06 -4.33
N ASP A 93 8.66 11.93 -3.87
CA ASP A 93 9.83 11.54 -3.07
C ASP A 93 9.56 11.60 -1.56
N ASP A 94 8.58 12.39 -1.12
CA ASP A 94 8.28 12.64 0.29
C ASP A 94 6.78 12.53 0.58
N VAL A 95 6.43 11.56 1.43
CA VAL A 95 5.06 11.33 1.85
C VAL A 95 4.46 12.51 2.63
N SER A 96 5.28 13.27 3.35
CA SER A 96 4.81 14.40 4.16
C SER A 96 4.17 15.50 3.33
N THR A 97 4.54 15.61 2.06
CA THR A 97 4.03 16.63 1.13
C THR A 97 2.61 16.33 0.63
N ILE A 98 2.22 15.07 0.61
CA ILE A 98 0.95 14.63 0.00
C ILE A 98 -0.02 13.93 0.98
N ILE A 99 0.47 13.48 2.14
CA ILE A 99 -0.32 12.63 3.06
C ILE A 99 -1.65 13.27 3.48
N ARG A 100 -1.70 14.61 3.54
CA ARG A 100 -2.91 15.35 3.91
C ARG A 100 -3.99 15.31 2.83
N ASP A 101 -3.61 15.02 1.59
CA ASP A 101 -4.53 14.92 0.46
C ASP A 101 -5.00 13.50 0.20
N LEU A 102 -4.31 12.49 0.75
CA LEU A 102 -4.64 11.09 0.55
C LEU A 102 -5.94 10.70 1.28
N ASP A 103 -6.64 9.75 0.71
CA ASP A 103 -7.76 9.05 1.33
C ASP A 103 -7.32 7.69 1.88
N VAL A 104 -6.34 7.06 1.21
CA VAL A 104 -5.73 5.78 1.63
C VAL A 104 -4.22 5.88 1.50
N LEU A 105 -3.49 5.38 2.49
CA LEU A 105 -2.06 5.15 2.45
C LEU A 105 -1.80 3.64 2.57
N TYR A 106 -1.35 3.01 1.49
CA TYR A 106 -1.00 1.61 1.43
C TYR A 106 0.50 1.45 1.63
N VAL A 107 0.89 0.89 2.76
CA VAL A 107 2.29 0.77 3.17
C VAL A 107 2.78 -0.64 2.92
N THR A 108 3.88 -0.78 2.19
CA THR A 108 4.56 -2.05 1.96
C THR A 108 5.92 -2.07 2.65
N ARG A 109 6.36 -3.26 3.01
CA ARG A 109 7.66 -3.46 3.63
C ARG A 109 8.80 -3.19 2.63
N ILE A 110 9.79 -2.42 3.05
CA ILE A 110 11.07 -2.32 2.34
C ILE A 110 11.92 -3.54 2.73
N GLN A 111 12.23 -4.39 1.77
CA GLN A 111 12.92 -5.65 2.01
C GLN A 111 14.42 -5.42 2.25
N ARG A 112 14.92 -5.79 3.45
CA ARG A 112 16.34 -5.64 3.81
C ARG A 112 17.27 -6.39 2.85
N GLU A 113 16.80 -7.50 2.33
CA GLU A 113 17.51 -8.39 1.41
C GLU A 113 17.89 -7.71 0.07
N ARG A 114 17.32 -6.54 -0.20
CA ARG A 114 17.58 -5.74 -1.42
C ARG A 114 18.76 -4.77 -1.27
N PHE A 115 19.28 -4.61 -0.07
CA PHE A 115 20.35 -3.66 0.21
C PHE A 115 21.69 -4.36 0.43
N PRO A 116 22.82 -3.76 -0.05
CA PRO A 116 24.13 -4.37 0.08
C PRO A 116 24.60 -4.44 1.54
N ASP A 117 24.11 -3.55 2.39
CA ASP A 117 24.47 -3.47 3.80
C ASP A 117 23.33 -2.92 4.66
N SER A 118 23.43 -3.18 5.98
CA SER A 118 22.39 -2.75 6.94
C SER A 118 22.29 -1.23 7.09
N ALA A 119 23.39 -0.49 6.94
CA ALA A 119 23.39 0.96 7.12
C ALA A 119 22.59 1.64 5.99
N SER A 120 22.78 1.18 4.75
CA SER A 120 22.00 1.63 3.59
C SER A 120 20.52 1.32 3.74
N TYR A 121 20.18 0.11 4.22
CA TYR A 121 18.80 -0.25 4.53
C TYR A 121 18.18 0.68 5.57
N PHE A 122 18.83 0.85 6.74
CA PHE A 122 18.25 1.66 7.83
C PHE A 122 18.07 3.12 7.43
N ARG A 123 18.99 3.69 6.65
CA ARG A 123 18.87 5.05 6.14
C ARG A 123 17.62 5.24 5.29
N VAL A 124 17.36 4.30 4.39
CA VAL A 124 16.20 4.34 3.49
C VAL A 124 14.93 4.01 4.28
N ALA A 125 14.91 2.93 5.05
CA ALA A 125 13.73 2.48 5.78
C ALA A 125 13.21 3.55 6.76
N SER A 126 14.10 4.31 7.41
CA SER A 126 13.69 5.40 8.32
C SER A 126 12.95 6.54 7.63
N SER A 127 13.29 6.83 6.37
CA SER A 127 12.61 7.90 5.59
C SER A 127 11.20 7.52 5.14
N TYR A 128 10.87 6.23 5.18
CA TYR A 128 9.55 5.71 4.77
C TYR A 128 8.73 5.18 5.97
N ARG A 129 9.15 5.51 7.19
CA ARG A 129 8.45 5.10 8.41
C ARG A 129 7.26 6.00 8.68
N ILE A 130 6.12 5.39 8.98
CA ILE A 130 4.90 6.09 9.39
C ILE A 130 4.98 6.32 10.90
N THR A 131 5.08 7.59 11.30
CA THR A 131 5.17 8.03 12.69
C THR A 131 3.93 8.83 13.11
N PRO A 132 3.71 9.02 14.44
CA PRO A 132 2.64 9.87 14.95
C PRO A 132 2.67 11.29 14.39
N GLU A 133 3.86 11.86 14.26
CA GLU A 133 4.08 13.23 13.78
C GLU A 133 3.66 13.35 12.31
N LEU A 134 4.01 12.37 11.48
CA LEU A 134 3.61 12.31 10.07
C LEU A 134 2.09 12.28 9.92
N LEU A 135 1.40 11.59 10.80
CA LEU A 135 -0.06 11.48 10.80
C LEU A 135 -0.76 12.65 11.49
N SER A 136 -0.01 13.64 11.98
CA SER A 136 -0.59 14.84 12.57
C SER A 136 -1.19 15.76 11.49
N GLY A 137 -2.48 16.08 11.63
CA GLY A 137 -3.19 16.98 10.71
C GLY A 137 -3.57 16.39 9.36
N VAL A 138 -3.56 15.06 9.23
CA VAL A 138 -4.14 14.35 8.08
C VAL A 138 -5.67 14.36 8.12
N LYS A 139 -6.30 13.94 7.02
CA LYS A 139 -7.76 13.78 6.99
C LYS A 139 -8.21 12.81 8.08
N GLU A 140 -9.25 13.15 8.81
CA GLU A 140 -9.86 12.29 9.83
C GLU A 140 -10.23 10.89 9.28
N ARG A 141 -10.60 10.83 8.01
CA ARG A 141 -10.97 9.59 7.31
C ARG A 141 -9.82 8.89 6.59
N LEU A 142 -8.56 9.35 6.71
CA LEU A 142 -7.43 8.65 6.12
C LEU A 142 -7.38 7.21 6.64
N ILE A 143 -7.25 6.26 5.72
CA ILE A 143 -7.06 4.85 6.03
C ILE A 143 -5.60 4.49 5.78
N VAL A 144 -4.93 3.90 6.76
CA VAL A 144 -3.58 3.32 6.57
C VAL A 144 -3.70 1.80 6.52
N LEU A 145 -3.28 1.21 5.42
CA LEU A 145 -3.32 -0.25 5.16
C LEU A 145 -1.91 -0.83 5.08
N HIS A 146 -1.75 -2.07 5.52
CA HIS A 146 -0.53 -2.84 5.38
C HIS A 146 -0.84 -4.32 5.13
N PRO A 147 -0.34 -4.94 4.05
CA PRO A 147 -0.69 -6.33 3.69
C PRO A 147 -0.03 -7.38 4.59
N LEU A 148 0.80 -6.97 5.56
CA LEU A 148 1.52 -7.84 6.48
C LEU A 148 2.51 -8.82 5.79
N PRO A 149 3.52 -9.37 6.52
CA PRO A 149 3.89 -8.99 7.90
C PRO A 149 4.54 -7.60 7.97
N ARG A 150 4.28 -6.89 9.05
CA ARG A 150 4.89 -5.60 9.35
C ARG A 150 6.16 -5.80 10.19
N LEU A 151 7.16 -4.95 9.96
CA LEU A 151 8.34 -4.82 10.82
C LEU A 151 8.35 -3.42 11.47
N ASP A 152 9.12 -2.47 10.91
CA ASP A 152 9.35 -1.15 11.48
C ASP A 152 8.69 -0.02 10.65
N GLU A 153 7.95 -0.35 9.58
CA GLU A 153 7.39 0.62 8.64
C GLU A 153 6.30 1.50 9.27
N ILE A 154 5.61 0.99 10.29
CA ILE A 154 4.59 1.72 11.03
C ILE A 154 4.95 1.66 12.52
N ASP A 155 5.01 2.82 13.17
CA ASP A 155 5.29 2.91 14.59
C ASP A 155 4.22 2.17 15.42
N PRO A 156 4.60 1.29 16.37
CA PRO A 156 3.66 0.59 17.23
C PRO A 156 2.69 1.52 17.97
N ALA A 157 3.12 2.71 18.37
CA ALA A 157 2.28 3.68 19.06
C ALA A 157 1.05 4.10 18.23
N GLN A 158 1.12 4.01 16.87
CA GLN A 158 -0.01 4.29 15.99
C GLN A 158 -1.06 3.19 15.98
N LEU A 159 -0.70 2.01 16.40
CA LEU A 159 -1.58 0.86 16.35
C LEU A 159 -2.53 0.80 17.56
N ASP A 160 -2.15 1.44 18.65
CA ASP A 160 -2.88 1.43 19.93
C ASP A 160 -3.58 2.78 20.20
N ALA A 161 -3.26 3.83 19.42
CA ALA A 161 -3.95 5.11 19.47
C ALA A 161 -5.33 4.99 18.81
N ALA A 162 -6.38 5.14 19.58
CA ALA A 162 -7.72 5.45 19.07
C ALA A 162 -8.03 6.91 19.50
N PRO A 163 -8.70 7.70 18.73
CA PRO A 163 -9.10 7.67 17.33
C PRO A 163 -8.29 8.63 16.44
N PRO A 164 -8.72 8.83 15.20
CA PRO A 164 -8.16 8.47 13.91
C PRO A 164 -6.87 9.21 13.54
N PRO A 165 -6.11 8.74 12.51
CA PRO A 165 -6.55 7.89 11.41
C PRO A 165 -6.57 6.41 11.76
N ALA A 166 -7.61 5.71 11.30
CA ALA A 166 -7.76 4.29 11.56
C ALA A 166 -6.68 3.50 10.81
N VAL A 167 -5.68 2.99 11.52
CA VAL A 167 -4.76 2.00 10.96
C VAL A 167 -5.48 0.66 10.91
N HIS A 168 -5.98 0.31 9.73
CA HIS A 168 -6.65 -0.98 9.53
C HIS A 168 -5.60 -2.07 9.40
N ARG A 169 -5.49 -2.89 10.44
CA ARG A 169 -4.83 -4.18 10.36
C ARG A 169 -5.78 -5.16 9.66
N HIS A 170 -5.30 -5.92 8.71
CA HIS A 170 -5.97 -7.15 8.35
C HIS A 170 -5.97 -8.05 9.59
N ARG A 171 -6.98 -7.92 10.45
CA ARG A 171 -7.21 -8.92 11.48
C ARG A 171 -7.50 -10.21 10.74
N HIS A 172 -6.66 -11.22 10.95
CA HIS A 172 -7.06 -12.58 10.63
C HIS A 172 -8.45 -12.77 11.20
N ALA A 173 -9.40 -13.13 10.36
CA ALA A 173 -10.72 -13.50 10.83
C ALA A 173 -10.52 -14.51 11.98
N ALA A 174 -11.13 -14.24 13.11
CA ALA A 174 -11.14 -15.21 14.21
C ALA A 174 -11.60 -16.56 13.63
N PRO A 175 -11.02 -17.68 14.07
CA PRO A 175 -11.48 -18.97 13.61
C PRO A 175 -12.99 -19.03 13.83
N VAL A 176 -13.72 -19.31 12.76
CA VAL A 176 -15.16 -19.55 12.83
C VAL A 176 -15.35 -20.74 13.77
N PRO A 177 -16.21 -20.66 14.80
CA PRO A 177 -16.43 -21.73 15.74
C PRO A 177 -16.99 -23.00 15.05
#